data_561ebb3ad50f572868ad0f4695201530
#
_entry.id   561ebb3ad50f572868ad0f4695201530
#
_cell.length_a   1.000
_cell.length_b   1.000
_cell.length_c   1.000
_cell.angle_alpha   90.00
_cell.angle_beta   90.00
_cell.angle_gamma   90.00
#
_symmetry.space_group_name_H-M   'P 1'
#
loop_
_entity.id
_entity.type
_entity.pdbx_description
1 polymer ?
#
loop_
_entity_poly.entity_id
_entity_poly.type
_entity_poly.pdbx_seq_one_letter_code
_entity_poly.pdbx_strand_id
1 'polypeptide(L)'
;VLIGTFNQLEKEGIKDVFKRVIEGTKIRLRPVLMTATVASLGFLPMALSSSAGAEVQKPLATVVIGGLITATFLTLFVLPLLYIIFNSKINLKRKPKVKPIATIIVLLLSLVGFTANAQTNNLSSVDDAINIALQNNQTIKASDLEIDASKALKKTAGELPKLDFNAQLGQYNSTKFDQSFQVSQTIPFPSLFGAKKQLINAEIKGKELQKNLSVLELKNQVRTYYYQILYLQHNQKQLQQLDSLYNDFIKIAQLRYKTGDTKKVDISTAEAKKGEINLLLKQNGVFLSNAVANLKTLMNTKDDFTIAENGIFQPLQISNLLDNEAVANHPAIQSLYQDAIIAEQTKKVERSQGLPDFTIGYVNQSLIGFQNVNGAEKFFNGGNRFNSVNIGIAIPITYGATKARIKSLDYRKQAAEANAQQQQKTLATQMQNALQQYQQDIQQYNYFEKEALPNAKEIVSAAQLGYRTGDIGYVEYLFALQTATDIQLNYLKSIQQVNQSVINIYSFINQ
;
A
#
# COMPACT_ATOMS: atom_id res chain seq x y z
N VAL A 1 38.99 -18.64 17.40
CA VAL A 1 39.30 -19.96 16.84
C VAL A 1 40.17 -19.82 15.59
N LEU A 2 39.79 -19.06 14.54
CA LEU A 2 40.53 -18.95 13.27
C LEU A 2 41.91 -18.30 13.48
N ILE A 3 41.97 -17.18 14.23
CA ILE A 3 43.25 -16.51 14.60
C ILE A 3 44.15 -17.44 15.42
N GLY A 4 43.57 -18.23 16.33
CA GLY A 4 44.36 -19.23 17.09
C GLY A 4 45.01 -20.28 16.19
N THR A 5 44.32 -20.70 15.11
CA THR A 5 44.90 -21.62 14.11
C THR A 5 46.01 -20.95 13.31
N PHE A 6 45.88 -19.67 12.96
CA PHE A 6 46.94 -18.94 12.29
C PHE A 6 48.21 -18.82 13.17
N ASN A 7 48.02 -18.51 14.46
CA ASN A 7 49.13 -18.42 15.42
C ASN A 7 49.76 -19.79 15.72
N GLN A 8 48.98 -20.89 15.63
CA GLN A 8 49.53 -22.25 15.77
C GLN A 8 50.40 -22.61 14.57
N LEU A 9 49.93 -22.36 13.35
CA LEU A 9 50.69 -22.58 12.12
C LEU A 9 51.99 -21.73 12.06
N GLU A 10 51.99 -20.58 12.72
CA GLU A 10 53.20 -19.77 12.89
C GLU A 10 54.23 -20.48 13.77
N LYS A 11 53.79 -21.07 14.89
CA LYS A 11 54.64 -21.86 15.77
C LYS A 11 55.18 -23.13 15.13
N GLU A 12 54.40 -23.71 14.20
CA GLU A 12 54.76 -24.88 13.39
C GLU A 12 55.73 -24.57 12.22
N GLY A 13 56.17 -23.31 12.09
CA GLY A 13 57.26 -22.92 11.18
C GLY A 13 56.79 -22.26 9.86
N ILE A 14 55.53 -22.02 9.63
CA ILE A 14 55.04 -21.33 8.44
C ILE A 14 55.21 -19.80 8.63
N LYS A 15 56.34 -19.26 8.23
CA LYS A 15 56.67 -17.84 8.39
C LYS A 15 55.95 -16.90 7.42
N ASP A 16 55.49 -17.40 6.25
CA ASP A 16 54.76 -16.62 5.26
C ASP A 16 53.30 -16.43 5.70
N VAL A 17 52.91 -15.16 5.95
CA VAL A 17 51.58 -14.77 6.42
C VAL A 17 50.50 -15.20 5.45
N PHE A 18 50.71 -15.06 4.13
CA PHE A 18 49.73 -15.38 3.11
C PHE A 18 49.49 -16.90 3.04
N LYS A 19 50.54 -17.72 3.07
CA LYS A 19 50.48 -19.18 3.07
C LYS A 19 49.80 -19.71 4.33
N ARG A 20 50.12 -19.11 5.48
CA ARG A 20 49.54 -19.39 6.80
C ARG A 20 48.03 -19.17 6.83
N VAL A 21 47.59 -18.04 6.28
CA VAL A 21 46.14 -17.69 6.22
C VAL A 21 45.39 -18.62 5.30
N ILE A 22 45.91 -18.97 4.13
CA ILE A 22 45.29 -19.92 3.22
C ILE A 22 45.14 -21.30 3.87
N GLU A 23 46.19 -21.83 4.46
CA GLU A 23 46.14 -23.17 5.08
C GLU A 23 45.26 -23.19 6.33
N GLY A 24 45.35 -22.20 7.20
CA GLY A 24 44.53 -22.10 8.38
C GLY A 24 43.04 -21.94 8.06
N THR A 25 42.72 -21.18 7.01
CA THR A 25 41.34 -21.03 6.53
C THR A 25 40.83 -22.34 5.96
N LYS A 26 41.63 -23.09 5.17
CA LYS A 26 41.25 -24.41 4.64
C LYS A 26 40.95 -25.41 5.77
N ILE A 27 41.73 -25.47 6.81
CA ILE A 27 41.55 -26.37 7.96
C ILE A 27 40.24 -26.06 8.68
N ARG A 28 39.85 -24.77 8.80
CA ARG A 28 38.68 -24.34 9.55
C ARG A 28 37.44 -24.15 8.71
N LEU A 29 37.54 -24.16 7.38
CA LEU A 29 36.40 -23.97 6.48
C LEU A 29 35.28 -24.94 6.77
N ARG A 30 35.61 -26.25 6.81
CA ARG A 30 34.61 -27.31 7.00
C ARG A 30 33.90 -27.24 8.37
N PRO A 31 34.60 -27.11 9.53
CA PRO A 31 33.96 -26.96 10.82
C PRO A 31 33.08 -25.73 10.93
N VAL A 32 33.51 -24.57 10.41
CA VAL A 32 32.76 -23.32 10.47
C VAL A 32 31.51 -23.38 9.62
N LEU A 33 31.59 -23.92 8.40
CA LEU A 33 30.42 -24.12 7.56
C LEU A 33 29.42 -25.12 8.16
N MET A 34 29.91 -26.23 8.73
CA MET A 34 29.04 -27.23 9.35
C MET A 34 28.26 -26.67 10.53
N THR A 35 28.93 -25.92 11.43
CA THR A 35 28.24 -25.33 12.59
C THR A 35 27.20 -24.29 12.18
N ALA A 36 27.51 -23.43 11.20
CA ALA A 36 26.58 -22.45 10.70
C ALA A 36 25.39 -23.08 9.98
N THR A 37 25.64 -24.12 9.18
CA THR A 37 24.57 -24.83 8.43
C THR A 37 23.65 -25.59 9.36
N VAL A 38 24.18 -26.33 10.35
CA VAL A 38 23.37 -27.09 11.32
C VAL A 38 22.49 -26.14 12.13
N ALA A 39 23.06 -25.03 12.64
CA ALA A 39 22.29 -24.03 13.38
C ALA A 39 21.21 -23.38 12.49
N SER A 40 21.54 -22.99 11.25
CA SER A 40 20.56 -22.40 10.32
C SER A 40 19.42 -23.35 9.97
N LEU A 41 19.75 -24.62 9.73
CA LEU A 41 18.73 -25.66 9.45
C LEU A 41 17.85 -25.94 10.67
N GLY A 42 18.39 -25.84 11.89
CA GLY A 42 17.60 -25.98 13.13
C GLY A 42 16.54 -24.89 13.29
N PHE A 43 16.82 -23.66 12.83
CA PHE A 43 15.84 -22.55 12.87
C PHE A 43 14.94 -22.46 11.64
N LEU A 44 15.22 -23.23 10.58
CA LEU A 44 14.47 -23.18 9.32
C LEU A 44 12.98 -23.51 9.49
N PRO A 45 12.56 -24.55 10.25
CA PRO A 45 11.15 -24.84 10.47
C PRO A 45 10.39 -23.67 11.13
N MET A 46 11.04 -22.96 12.07
CA MET A 46 10.45 -21.79 12.73
C MET A 46 10.34 -20.59 11.78
N ALA A 47 11.31 -20.42 10.88
CA ALA A 47 11.28 -19.35 9.87
C ALA A 47 10.20 -19.56 8.81
N LEU A 48 9.85 -20.81 8.51
CA LEU A 48 8.84 -21.19 7.50
C LEU A 48 7.44 -21.43 8.10
N SER A 49 7.29 -21.42 9.43
CA SER A 49 6.02 -21.65 10.10
C SER A 49 5.00 -20.55 9.79
N SER A 50 3.73 -20.99 9.54
CA SER A 50 2.57 -20.13 9.32
C SER A 50 1.44 -20.35 10.33
N SER A 51 1.71 -21.07 11.44
CA SER A 51 0.72 -21.37 12.49
C SER A 51 0.46 -20.20 13.42
N ALA A 52 -0.67 -20.21 14.14
CA ALA A 52 -0.98 -19.25 15.20
C ALA A 52 0.13 -19.27 16.27
N GLY A 53 0.73 -18.09 16.58
CA GLY A 53 1.90 -17.95 17.45
C GLY A 53 3.24 -17.83 16.71
N ALA A 54 3.29 -18.04 15.40
CA ALA A 54 4.51 -17.88 14.60
C ALA A 54 4.93 -16.41 14.42
N GLU A 55 4.07 -15.45 14.73
CA GLU A 55 4.29 -14.02 14.52
C GLU A 55 5.53 -13.47 15.24
N VAL A 56 5.85 -14.01 16.43
CA VAL A 56 7.04 -13.63 17.20
C VAL A 56 8.25 -14.50 16.87
N GLN A 57 8.02 -15.80 16.61
CA GLN A 57 9.10 -16.77 16.39
C GLN A 57 9.72 -16.64 14.99
N LYS A 58 8.92 -16.36 13.96
CA LYS A 58 9.38 -16.22 12.58
C LYS A 58 10.38 -15.08 12.35
N PRO A 59 10.15 -13.84 12.83
CA PRO A 59 11.14 -12.77 12.74
C PRO A 59 12.44 -13.11 13.48
N LEU A 60 12.36 -13.71 14.68
CA LEU A 60 13.51 -14.11 15.47
C LEU A 60 14.35 -15.16 14.71
N ALA A 61 13.73 -16.20 14.20
CA ALA A 61 14.41 -17.24 13.42
C ALA A 61 15.06 -16.68 12.15
N THR A 62 14.38 -15.77 11.44
CA THR A 62 14.89 -15.12 10.23
C THR A 62 16.13 -14.26 10.52
N VAL A 63 16.12 -13.50 11.61
CA VAL A 63 17.26 -12.68 12.03
C VAL A 63 18.44 -13.56 12.44
N VAL A 64 18.20 -14.66 13.16
CA VAL A 64 19.25 -15.61 13.56
C VAL A 64 19.90 -16.28 12.34
N ILE A 65 19.10 -16.77 11.38
CA ILE A 65 19.62 -17.37 10.13
C ILE A 65 20.43 -16.34 9.34
N GLY A 66 19.90 -15.14 9.13
CA GLY A 66 20.60 -14.05 8.43
C GLY A 66 21.90 -13.66 9.15
N GLY A 67 21.88 -13.56 10.48
CA GLY A 67 23.04 -13.27 11.32
C GLY A 67 24.11 -14.37 11.23
N LEU A 68 23.74 -15.64 11.20
CA LEU A 68 24.68 -16.76 11.04
C LEU A 68 25.33 -16.76 9.66
N ILE A 69 24.61 -16.47 8.60
CA ILE A 69 25.14 -16.38 7.24
C ILE A 69 26.16 -15.22 7.14
N THR A 70 25.78 -14.05 7.62
CA THR A 70 26.66 -12.86 7.61
C THR A 70 27.89 -13.04 8.50
N ALA A 71 27.74 -13.59 9.70
CA ALA A 71 28.85 -13.88 10.61
C ALA A 71 29.83 -14.90 10.02
N THR A 72 29.31 -15.93 9.34
CA THR A 72 30.13 -16.94 8.66
C THR A 72 30.94 -16.32 7.52
N PHE A 73 30.32 -15.46 6.71
CA PHE A 73 31.00 -14.73 5.65
C PHE A 73 32.11 -13.81 6.22
N LEU A 74 31.80 -13.03 7.25
CA LEU A 74 32.77 -12.16 7.92
C LEU A 74 33.95 -12.96 8.49
N THR A 75 33.69 -14.11 9.11
CA THR A 75 34.73 -14.95 9.71
C THR A 75 35.62 -15.61 8.67
N LEU A 76 35.07 -16.05 7.53
CA LEU A 76 35.85 -16.79 6.53
C LEU A 76 36.56 -15.88 5.52
N PHE A 77 36.09 -14.66 5.29
CA PHE A 77 36.64 -13.75 4.29
C PHE A 77 37.27 -12.48 4.91
N VAL A 78 36.54 -11.78 5.77
CA VAL A 78 37.03 -10.48 6.28
C VAL A 78 38.11 -10.66 7.33
N LEU A 79 37.96 -11.60 8.24
CA LEU A 79 38.92 -11.83 9.31
C LEU A 79 40.29 -12.31 8.78
N PRO A 80 40.40 -13.24 7.81
CA PRO A 80 41.69 -13.57 7.15
C PRO A 80 42.32 -12.40 6.45
N LEU A 81 41.54 -11.54 5.76
CA LEU A 81 42.05 -10.34 5.09
C LEU A 81 42.63 -9.33 6.09
N LEU A 82 41.91 -9.08 7.19
CA LEU A 82 42.37 -8.21 8.26
C LEU A 82 43.67 -8.76 8.89
N TYR A 83 43.73 -10.08 9.12
CA TYR A 83 44.95 -10.69 9.67
C TYR A 83 46.14 -10.50 8.75
N ILE A 84 46.00 -10.60 7.42
CA ILE A 84 47.07 -10.30 6.45
C ILE A 84 47.50 -8.84 6.55
N ILE A 85 46.52 -7.91 6.60
CA ILE A 85 46.83 -6.45 6.65
C ILE A 85 47.59 -6.10 7.91
N PHE A 86 47.22 -6.65 9.07
CA PHE A 86 47.85 -6.32 10.35
C PHE A 86 49.18 -7.05 10.58
N ASN A 87 49.39 -8.25 10.02
CA ASN A 87 50.61 -9.06 10.25
C ASN A 87 51.60 -9.05 9.09
N SER A 88 51.22 -8.54 7.90
CA SER A 88 52.19 -8.32 6.84
C SER A 88 52.95 -7.01 7.09
N LYS A 89 54.27 -7.10 7.32
CA LYS A 89 55.18 -5.92 7.26
C LYS A 89 55.18 -5.41 5.81
N ILE A 90 54.27 -4.53 5.45
CA ILE A 90 54.18 -3.94 4.10
C ILE A 90 55.36 -3.00 3.90
N ASN A 91 56.43 -3.47 3.25
CA ASN A 91 57.52 -2.66 2.74
C ASN A 91 57.01 -1.91 1.48
N LEU A 92 56.72 -0.64 1.61
CA LEU A 92 56.13 0.24 0.59
C LEU A 92 57.05 0.55 -0.64
N LYS A 93 58.04 -0.31 -0.94
CA LYS A 93 58.98 -0.09 -2.05
C LYS A 93 58.98 -1.16 -3.14
N ARG A 94 57.81 -1.65 -3.58
CA ARG A 94 57.72 -2.32 -4.89
C ARG A 94 56.28 -2.19 -5.41
N LYS A 95 56.12 -1.54 -6.58
CA LYS A 95 54.88 -1.51 -7.32
C LYS A 95 54.56 -2.94 -7.79
N PRO A 96 53.55 -3.61 -7.31
CA PRO A 96 52.98 -4.79 -7.98
C PRO A 96 51.88 -4.34 -8.94
N LYS A 97 51.98 -4.76 -10.20
CA LYS A 97 50.86 -4.81 -11.13
C LYS A 97 49.88 -5.89 -10.62
N VAL A 98 48.99 -5.54 -9.73
CA VAL A 98 47.82 -6.35 -9.40
C VAL A 98 46.64 -5.41 -9.25
N LYS A 99 45.88 -5.29 -10.31
CA LYS A 99 44.48 -4.87 -10.33
C LYS A 99 43.71 -6.19 -10.25
N PRO A 100 42.91 -6.48 -9.23
CA PRO A 100 41.62 -5.91 -8.91
C PRO A 100 41.25 -5.90 -7.41
N ILE A 101 42.14 -6.25 -6.48
CA ILE A 101 41.80 -6.40 -5.05
C ILE A 101 41.50 -5.04 -4.40
N ALA A 102 42.22 -3.99 -4.82
CA ALA A 102 41.95 -2.62 -4.37
C ALA A 102 40.56 -2.13 -4.76
N THR A 103 40.08 -2.54 -5.93
CA THR A 103 38.71 -2.18 -6.42
C THR A 103 37.63 -2.89 -5.61
N ILE A 104 37.88 -4.12 -5.17
CA ILE A 104 36.93 -4.88 -4.33
C ILE A 104 36.90 -4.32 -2.91
N ILE A 105 38.06 -3.89 -2.36
CA ILE A 105 38.12 -3.24 -1.03
C ILE A 105 37.44 -1.86 -1.07
N VAL A 106 37.62 -1.09 -2.12
CA VAL A 106 36.93 0.20 -2.31
C VAL A 106 35.43 -0.02 -2.53
N LEU A 107 35.04 -1.09 -3.22
CA LEU A 107 33.61 -1.46 -3.40
C LEU A 107 32.99 -1.98 -2.09
N LEU A 108 33.71 -2.72 -1.26
CA LEU A 108 33.27 -3.15 0.07
C LEU A 108 33.23 -2.01 1.08
N LEU A 109 34.17 -1.07 1.02
CA LEU A 109 34.15 0.16 1.84
C LEU A 109 33.08 1.15 1.37
N SER A 110 32.76 1.18 0.10
CA SER A 110 31.61 1.98 -0.40
C SER A 110 30.25 1.37 -0.02
N LEU A 111 30.17 0.06 0.22
CA LEU A 111 28.96 -0.60 0.76
C LEU A 111 28.79 -0.37 2.29
N VAL A 112 29.87 -0.11 3.03
CA VAL A 112 29.80 0.24 4.46
C VAL A 112 29.62 1.77 4.64
N GLY A 113 29.91 2.56 3.61
CA GLY A 113 29.72 4.01 3.58
C GLY A 113 28.29 4.47 3.27
N PHE A 114 27.31 3.56 3.16
CA PHE A 114 25.92 3.93 3.38
C PHE A 114 25.72 4.12 4.89
N THR A 115 26.33 5.17 5.46
CA THR A 115 25.66 5.87 6.53
C THR A 115 24.27 6.13 5.99
N ALA A 116 23.27 5.49 6.56
CA ALA A 116 21.92 5.99 6.50
C ALA A 116 22.02 7.42 7.05
N ASN A 117 22.30 8.39 6.18
CA ASN A 117 21.77 9.70 6.38
C ASN A 117 20.27 9.39 6.48
N ALA A 118 19.72 9.45 7.66
CA ALA A 118 18.32 9.71 7.85
C ALA A 118 18.11 11.07 7.15
N GLN A 119 17.94 11.05 5.83
CA GLN A 119 17.41 12.15 5.08
C GLN A 119 16.01 12.26 5.65
N THR A 120 15.85 13.14 6.63
CA THR A 120 14.55 13.66 6.96
C THR A 120 14.03 14.24 5.66
N ASN A 121 13.17 13.50 4.99
CA ASN A 121 12.50 13.97 3.80
C ASN A 121 11.68 15.19 4.21
N ASN A 122 12.19 16.37 3.93
CA ASN A 122 11.43 17.60 4.10
C ASN A 122 10.29 17.55 3.08
N LEU A 123 9.07 17.32 3.58
CA LEU A 123 7.87 17.50 2.79
C LEU A 123 7.64 19.00 2.63
N SER A 124 8.00 19.53 1.46
CA SER A 124 7.85 20.96 1.15
C SER A 124 6.40 21.32 0.82
N SER A 125 5.61 20.36 0.37
CA SER A 125 4.20 20.57 0.00
C SER A 125 3.34 19.35 0.27
N VAL A 126 2.03 19.54 0.27
CA VAL A 126 1.06 18.43 0.34
C VAL A 126 1.14 17.55 -0.90
N ASP A 127 1.49 18.13 -2.06
CA ASP A 127 1.63 17.39 -3.32
C ASP A 127 2.83 16.44 -3.28
N ASP A 128 3.91 16.80 -2.59
CA ASP A 128 5.04 15.88 -2.37
C ASP A 128 4.59 14.65 -1.57
N ALA A 129 3.82 14.86 -0.49
CA ALA A 129 3.26 13.76 0.31
C ALA A 129 2.32 12.87 -0.51
N ILE A 130 1.47 13.47 -1.36
CA ILE A 130 0.57 12.75 -2.27
C ILE A 130 1.38 11.92 -3.27
N ASN A 131 2.39 12.49 -3.90
CA ASN A 131 3.22 11.79 -4.88
C ASN A 131 3.95 10.59 -4.26
N ILE A 132 4.53 10.76 -3.06
CA ILE A 132 5.16 9.66 -2.31
C ILE A 132 4.13 8.57 -1.99
N ALA A 133 2.93 8.96 -1.53
CA ALA A 133 1.87 8.01 -1.23
C ALA A 133 1.43 7.24 -2.48
N LEU A 134 1.20 7.91 -3.60
CA LEU A 134 0.79 7.27 -4.86
C LEU A 134 1.82 6.27 -5.39
N GLN A 135 3.11 6.54 -5.19
CA GLN A 135 4.19 5.66 -5.63
C GLN A 135 4.37 4.44 -4.72
N ASN A 136 4.20 4.61 -3.41
CA ASN A 136 4.59 3.60 -2.44
C ASN A 136 3.42 2.83 -1.81
N ASN A 137 2.18 3.35 -1.88
CA ASN A 137 1.03 2.78 -1.20
C ASN A 137 0.69 1.39 -1.73
N GLN A 138 0.60 0.41 -0.82
CA GLN A 138 0.36 -0.99 -1.17
C GLN A 138 -1.05 -1.23 -1.73
N THR A 139 -2.05 -0.44 -1.35
CA THR A 139 -3.42 -0.54 -1.89
C THR A 139 -3.45 -0.18 -3.37
N ILE A 140 -2.74 0.89 -3.77
CA ILE A 140 -2.62 1.28 -5.18
C ILE A 140 -1.89 0.21 -5.98
N LYS A 141 -0.77 -0.30 -5.42
CA LYS A 141 -0.03 -1.40 -6.05
C LYS A 141 -0.86 -2.68 -6.20
N ALA A 142 -1.67 -3.01 -5.20
CA ALA A 142 -2.59 -4.15 -5.28
C ALA A 142 -3.62 -3.95 -6.42
N SER A 143 -4.17 -2.73 -6.55
CA SER A 143 -5.10 -2.39 -7.64
C SER A 143 -4.45 -2.53 -9.03
N ASP A 144 -3.17 -2.14 -9.18
CA ASP A 144 -2.43 -2.33 -10.42
C ASP A 144 -2.25 -3.81 -10.76
N LEU A 145 -1.89 -4.62 -9.77
CA LEU A 145 -1.76 -6.07 -9.95
C LEU A 145 -3.10 -6.75 -10.32
N GLU A 146 -4.23 -6.28 -9.77
CA GLU A 146 -5.56 -6.78 -10.15
C GLU A 146 -5.93 -6.40 -11.58
N ILE A 147 -5.56 -5.20 -12.04
CA ILE A 147 -5.72 -4.78 -13.43
C ILE A 147 -4.87 -5.69 -14.35
N ASP A 148 -3.60 -5.92 -13.99
CA ASP A 148 -2.70 -6.75 -14.78
C ASP A 148 -3.14 -8.23 -14.78
N ALA A 149 -3.66 -8.74 -13.68
CA ALA A 149 -4.29 -10.06 -13.63
C ALA A 149 -5.48 -10.16 -14.58
N SER A 150 -6.36 -9.16 -14.59
CA SER A 150 -7.49 -9.09 -15.52
C SER A 150 -7.04 -8.97 -16.98
N LYS A 151 -5.96 -8.22 -17.25
CA LYS A 151 -5.36 -8.13 -18.60
C LYS A 151 -4.77 -9.46 -19.06
N ALA A 152 -4.16 -10.24 -18.17
CA ALA A 152 -3.63 -11.56 -18.48
C ALA A 152 -4.73 -12.51 -18.95
N LEU A 153 -5.94 -12.41 -18.38
CA LEU A 153 -7.11 -13.21 -18.78
C LEU A 153 -7.61 -12.93 -20.21
N LYS A 154 -7.16 -11.85 -20.88
CA LYS A 154 -7.55 -11.60 -22.29
C LYS A 154 -7.22 -12.76 -23.23
N LYS A 155 -6.15 -13.49 -22.94
CA LYS A 155 -5.75 -14.64 -23.75
C LYS A 155 -6.73 -15.82 -23.64
N THR A 156 -7.46 -15.92 -22.53
CA THR A 156 -8.44 -17.00 -22.33
C THR A 156 -9.73 -16.80 -23.13
N ALA A 157 -9.97 -15.59 -23.68
CA ALA A 157 -11.14 -15.33 -24.50
C ALA A 157 -11.21 -16.20 -25.76
N GLY A 158 -10.05 -16.64 -26.30
CA GLY A 158 -9.93 -17.51 -27.45
C GLY A 158 -9.67 -18.98 -27.12
N GLU A 159 -9.77 -19.38 -25.86
CA GLU A 159 -9.50 -20.74 -25.43
C GLU A 159 -10.56 -21.70 -25.97
N LEU A 160 -10.06 -22.75 -26.66
CA LEU A 160 -10.90 -23.86 -27.08
C LEU A 160 -11.06 -24.88 -25.94
N PRO A 161 -12.19 -25.59 -25.86
CA PRO A 161 -12.33 -26.76 -25.00
C PRO A 161 -11.20 -27.76 -25.22
N LYS A 162 -10.95 -28.59 -24.24
CA LYS A 162 -9.91 -29.64 -24.34
C LYS A 162 -10.21 -30.56 -25.52
N LEU A 163 -9.15 -31.05 -26.16
CA LEU A 163 -9.24 -32.06 -27.18
C LEU A 163 -9.60 -33.40 -26.51
N ASP A 164 -10.63 -34.06 -27.00
CA ASP A 164 -11.08 -35.34 -26.47
C ASP A 164 -10.39 -36.48 -27.24
N PHE A 165 -9.70 -37.34 -26.50
CA PHE A 165 -9.16 -38.61 -27.01
C PHE A 165 -9.92 -39.76 -26.39
N ASN A 166 -10.52 -40.58 -27.21
CA ASN A 166 -11.28 -41.76 -26.79
C ASN A 166 -10.70 -43.01 -27.45
N ALA A 167 -10.43 -44.04 -26.65
CA ALA A 167 -10.00 -45.35 -27.12
C ALA A 167 -11.05 -46.39 -26.70
N GLN A 168 -11.60 -47.08 -27.67
CA GLN A 168 -12.54 -48.16 -27.45
C GLN A 168 -11.90 -49.48 -27.89
N LEU A 169 -11.83 -50.45 -26.97
CA LEU A 169 -11.14 -51.72 -27.14
C LEU A 169 -12.10 -52.84 -26.77
N GLY A 170 -12.27 -53.85 -27.62
CA GLY A 170 -13.13 -55.02 -27.36
C GLY A 170 -13.96 -55.47 -28.53
N GLN A 171 -14.96 -56.30 -28.25
CA GLN A 171 -15.87 -56.89 -29.25
C GLN A 171 -17.07 -55.92 -29.45
N TYR A 172 -16.92 -54.87 -30.27
CA TYR A 172 -17.99 -53.89 -30.50
C TYR A 172 -18.40 -53.77 -31.99
N ASN A 173 -17.47 -53.96 -32.94
CA ASN A 173 -17.76 -54.00 -34.38
C ASN A 173 -17.84 -55.42 -34.94
N SER A 174 -17.20 -56.40 -34.28
CA SER A 174 -17.16 -57.78 -34.71
C SER A 174 -17.11 -58.70 -33.49
N THR A 175 -17.17 -60.02 -33.71
CA THR A 175 -16.95 -61.05 -32.67
C THR A 175 -15.47 -61.21 -32.27
N LYS A 176 -14.59 -60.39 -32.85
CA LYS A 176 -13.16 -60.34 -32.54
C LYS A 176 -12.83 -59.13 -31.69
N PHE A 177 -11.60 -59.02 -31.18
CA PHE A 177 -11.14 -57.93 -30.38
C PHE A 177 -10.78 -56.73 -31.29
N ASP A 178 -11.71 -55.84 -31.47
CA ASP A 178 -11.55 -54.60 -32.28
C ASP A 178 -10.95 -53.47 -31.46
N GLN A 179 -10.40 -52.48 -32.18
CA GLN A 179 -9.78 -51.26 -31.62
C GLN A 179 -10.29 -50.03 -32.37
N SER A 180 -10.73 -49.02 -31.65
CA SER A 180 -11.07 -47.73 -32.22
C SER A 180 -10.35 -46.65 -31.42
N PHE A 181 -9.76 -45.72 -32.11
CA PHE A 181 -9.15 -44.51 -31.57
C PHE A 181 -9.84 -43.30 -32.21
N GLN A 182 -10.38 -42.46 -31.37
CA GLN A 182 -11.06 -41.24 -31.80
C GLN A 182 -10.40 -40.02 -31.16
N VAL A 183 -10.15 -39.00 -31.98
CA VAL A 183 -9.73 -37.67 -31.54
C VAL A 183 -10.81 -36.71 -31.99
N SER A 184 -11.35 -35.87 -31.06
CA SER A 184 -12.35 -34.88 -31.43
C SER A 184 -12.11 -33.55 -30.73
N GLN A 185 -12.45 -32.47 -31.45
CA GLN A 185 -12.38 -31.11 -30.95
C GLN A 185 -13.74 -30.44 -31.07
N THR A 186 -14.25 -29.96 -29.94
CA THR A 186 -15.44 -29.10 -29.91
C THR A 186 -15.00 -27.64 -30.11
N ILE A 187 -15.69 -26.94 -31.00
CA ILE A 187 -15.46 -25.53 -31.32
C ILE A 187 -16.76 -24.78 -31.01
N PRO A 188 -16.79 -23.97 -29.95
CA PRO A 188 -17.93 -23.12 -29.64
C PRO A 188 -18.27 -22.17 -30.79
N PHE A 189 -19.51 -21.71 -30.81
CA PHE A 189 -19.91 -20.75 -31.86
C PHE A 189 -18.99 -19.51 -31.87
N PRO A 190 -18.48 -19.08 -33.03
CA PRO A 190 -17.42 -18.05 -33.12
C PRO A 190 -17.75 -16.73 -32.41
N SER A 191 -19.03 -16.34 -32.30
CA SER A 191 -19.47 -15.14 -31.58
C SER A 191 -19.10 -15.17 -30.09
N LEU A 192 -18.95 -16.36 -29.48
CA LEU A 192 -18.60 -16.52 -28.06
C LEU A 192 -17.23 -15.91 -27.74
N PHE A 193 -16.23 -16.09 -28.62
CA PHE A 193 -14.88 -15.55 -28.40
C PHE A 193 -14.88 -14.02 -28.39
N GLY A 194 -15.66 -13.42 -29.33
CA GLY A 194 -15.84 -11.96 -29.38
C GLY A 194 -16.56 -11.42 -28.15
N ALA A 195 -17.63 -12.11 -27.71
CA ALA A 195 -18.37 -11.72 -26.52
C ALA A 195 -17.53 -11.83 -25.24
N LYS A 196 -16.77 -12.93 -25.05
CA LYS A 196 -15.81 -13.10 -23.94
C LYS A 196 -14.76 -12.00 -23.92
N LYS A 197 -14.18 -11.65 -25.07
CA LYS A 197 -13.21 -10.58 -25.18
C LYS A 197 -13.78 -9.22 -24.78
N GLN A 198 -15.03 -8.92 -25.16
CA GLN A 198 -15.72 -7.70 -24.77
C GLN A 198 -16.04 -7.66 -23.27
N LEU A 199 -16.45 -8.79 -22.68
CA LEU A 199 -16.67 -8.92 -21.25
C LEU A 199 -15.39 -8.64 -20.46
N ILE A 200 -14.29 -9.29 -20.78
CA ILE A 200 -12.99 -9.09 -20.11
C ILE A 200 -12.53 -7.63 -20.23
N ASN A 201 -12.72 -6.99 -21.40
CA ASN A 201 -12.40 -5.57 -21.54
C ASN A 201 -13.27 -4.68 -20.66
N ALA A 202 -14.56 -5.00 -20.48
CA ALA A 202 -15.42 -4.27 -19.57
C ALA A 202 -15.03 -4.47 -18.11
N GLU A 203 -14.64 -5.66 -17.72
CA GLU A 203 -14.13 -5.98 -16.37
C GLU A 203 -12.82 -5.22 -16.08
N ILE A 204 -11.87 -5.18 -17.04
CA ILE A 204 -10.64 -4.39 -16.91
C ILE A 204 -10.97 -2.92 -16.67
N LYS A 205 -11.91 -2.36 -17.45
CA LYS A 205 -12.34 -0.97 -17.27
C LYS A 205 -12.97 -0.73 -15.90
N GLY A 206 -13.74 -1.70 -15.37
CA GLY A 206 -14.26 -1.65 -14.02
C GLY A 206 -13.16 -1.59 -12.95
N LYS A 207 -12.10 -2.41 -13.10
CA LYS A 207 -10.93 -2.39 -12.20
C LYS A 207 -10.16 -1.07 -12.28
N GLU A 208 -10.00 -0.48 -13.48
CA GLU A 208 -9.38 0.84 -13.66
C GLU A 208 -10.18 1.94 -12.94
N LEU A 209 -11.51 1.92 -13.02
CA LEU A 209 -12.37 2.89 -12.34
C LEU A 209 -12.30 2.72 -10.82
N GLN A 210 -12.25 1.48 -10.32
CA GLN A 210 -12.07 1.19 -8.90
C GLN A 210 -10.72 1.69 -8.39
N LYS A 211 -9.62 1.51 -9.17
CA LYS A 211 -8.32 2.10 -8.86
C LYS A 211 -8.40 3.63 -8.78
N ASN A 212 -9.08 4.29 -9.72
CA ASN A 212 -9.24 5.75 -9.71
C ASN A 212 -9.94 6.23 -8.44
N LEU A 213 -10.94 5.48 -7.96
CA LEU A 213 -11.60 5.77 -6.68
C LEU A 213 -10.61 5.65 -5.51
N SER A 214 -9.83 4.57 -5.46
CA SER A 214 -8.80 4.38 -4.41
C SER A 214 -7.73 5.47 -4.45
N VAL A 215 -7.35 5.96 -5.63
CA VAL A 215 -6.42 7.10 -5.79
C VAL A 215 -7.02 8.38 -5.21
N LEU A 216 -8.30 8.67 -5.50
CA LEU A 216 -8.99 9.83 -4.96
C LEU A 216 -9.07 9.79 -3.43
N GLU A 217 -9.46 8.65 -2.88
CA GLU A 217 -9.53 8.44 -1.43
C GLU A 217 -8.16 8.61 -0.76
N LEU A 218 -7.10 8.04 -1.35
CA LEU A 218 -5.73 8.17 -0.83
C LEU A 218 -5.27 9.64 -0.83
N LYS A 219 -5.49 10.37 -1.92
CA LYS A 219 -5.17 11.81 -2.00
C LYS A 219 -5.85 12.60 -0.86
N ASN A 220 -7.14 12.35 -0.64
CA ASN A 220 -7.92 13.06 0.38
C ASN A 220 -7.48 12.70 1.80
N GLN A 221 -7.15 11.43 2.07
CA GLN A 221 -6.60 11.01 3.36
C GLN A 221 -5.23 11.65 3.63
N VAL A 222 -4.35 11.69 2.62
CA VAL A 222 -3.03 12.37 2.74
C VAL A 222 -3.21 13.86 3.04
N ARG A 223 -4.10 14.56 2.31
CA ARG A 223 -4.42 15.97 2.57
C ARG A 223 -4.92 16.18 4.00
N THR A 224 -5.86 15.33 4.44
CA THR A 224 -6.44 15.41 5.79
C THR A 224 -5.35 15.33 6.86
N TYR A 225 -4.48 14.31 6.83
CA TYR A 225 -3.42 14.17 7.83
C TYR A 225 -2.34 15.24 7.70
N TYR A 226 -1.99 15.67 6.49
CA TYR A 226 -1.02 16.74 6.27
C TYR A 226 -1.47 18.06 6.94
N TYR A 227 -2.69 18.51 6.67
CA TYR A 227 -3.23 19.74 7.26
C TYR A 227 -3.55 19.58 8.74
N GLN A 228 -3.89 18.38 9.20
CA GLN A 228 -4.02 18.07 10.62
C GLN A 228 -2.69 18.21 11.37
N ILE A 229 -1.59 17.73 10.79
CA ILE A 229 -0.24 17.88 11.37
C ILE A 229 0.12 19.37 11.47
N LEU A 230 -0.10 20.15 10.41
CA LEU A 230 0.15 21.61 10.43
C LEU A 230 -0.65 22.30 11.54
N TYR A 231 -1.94 22.00 11.65
CA TYR A 231 -2.77 22.52 12.73
C TYR A 231 -2.20 22.17 14.11
N LEU A 232 -1.88 20.91 14.35
CA LEU A 232 -1.38 20.43 15.64
C LEU A 232 -0.02 21.04 16.01
N GLN A 233 0.86 21.29 15.03
CA GLN A 233 2.13 21.99 15.23
C GLN A 233 1.90 23.44 15.67
N HIS A 234 1.00 24.17 15.00
CA HIS A 234 0.67 25.56 15.37
C HIS A 234 -0.05 25.62 16.72
N ASN A 235 -0.96 24.69 16.99
CA ASN A 235 -1.62 24.58 18.28
C ASN A 235 -0.63 24.27 19.41
N GLN A 236 0.38 23.42 19.14
CA GLN A 236 1.48 23.14 20.08
C GLN A 236 2.24 24.41 20.46
N LYS A 237 2.61 25.22 19.46
CA LYS A 237 3.31 26.51 19.69
C LYS A 237 2.46 27.47 20.51
N GLN A 238 1.17 27.56 20.20
CA GLN A 238 0.23 28.43 20.94
C GLN A 238 0.10 28.00 22.40
N LEU A 239 -0.08 26.70 22.65
CA LEU A 239 -0.18 26.16 24.01
C LEU A 239 1.13 26.33 24.78
N GLN A 240 2.30 26.25 24.15
CA GLN A 240 3.60 26.53 24.79
C GLN A 240 3.74 28.00 25.18
N GLN A 241 3.27 28.93 24.33
CA GLN A 241 3.24 30.35 24.66
C GLN A 241 2.35 30.62 25.87
N LEU A 242 1.20 29.95 25.93
CA LEU A 242 0.28 30.06 27.08
C LEU A 242 0.88 29.48 28.36
N ASP A 243 1.53 28.32 28.31
CA ASP A 243 2.22 27.74 29.47
C ASP A 243 3.28 28.71 30.01
N SER A 244 4.06 29.34 29.14
CA SER A 244 5.05 30.36 29.54
C SER A 244 4.37 31.57 30.19
N LEU A 245 3.29 32.09 29.62
CA LEU A 245 2.53 33.24 30.14
C LEU A 245 1.97 32.93 31.55
N TYR A 246 1.39 31.76 31.76
CA TYR A 246 0.89 31.37 33.08
C TYR A 246 2.01 31.11 34.08
N ASN A 247 3.18 30.63 33.64
CA ASN A 247 4.36 30.53 34.50
C ASN A 247 4.81 31.90 35.05
N ASP A 248 4.92 32.89 34.17
CA ASP A 248 5.35 34.22 34.57
C ASP A 248 4.30 34.87 35.48
N PHE A 249 3.04 34.65 35.17
CA PHE A 249 1.96 35.12 36.01
C PHE A 249 1.98 34.52 37.42
N ILE A 250 2.15 33.21 37.58
CA ILE A 250 2.26 32.54 38.87
C ILE A 250 3.42 33.10 39.68
N LYS A 251 4.58 33.37 39.07
CA LYS A 251 5.71 34.03 39.76
C LYS A 251 5.34 35.41 40.33
N ILE A 252 4.64 36.25 39.56
CA ILE A 252 4.18 37.55 40.02
C ILE A 252 3.16 37.44 41.12
N ALA A 253 2.20 36.51 41.00
CA ALA A 253 1.18 36.28 42.04
C ALA A 253 1.81 35.78 43.36
N GLN A 254 2.81 34.91 43.28
CA GLN A 254 3.56 34.43 44.47
C GLN A 254 4.34 35.55 45.15
N LEU A 255 4.93 36.49 44.37
CA LEU A 255 5.61 37.64 44.95
C LEU A 255 4.63 38.57 45.67
N ARG A 256 3.51 38.92 45.03
CA ARG A 256 2.45 39.75 45.60
C ARG A 256 1.80 39.13 46.84
N TYR A 257 1.68 37.80 46.88
CA TYR A 257 1.19 37.11 48.06
C TYR A 257 2.13 37.27 49.29
N LYS A 258 3.44 37.26 49.03
CA LYS A 258 4.44 37.47 50.11
C LYS A 258 4.41 38.91 50.62
N THR A 259 3.99 39.90 49.83
CA THR A 259 3.81 41.31 50.23
C THR A 259 2.41 41.61 50.82
N GLY A 260 1.51 40.63 50.80
CA GLY A 260 0.13 40.78 51.28
C GLY A 260 -0.84 41.39 50.28
N ASP A 261 -0.41 41.60 49.01
CA ASP A 261 -1.18 42.32 47.97
C ASP A 261 -2.15 41.40 47.22
N THR A 262 -2.09 40.08 47.41
CA THR A 262 -3.01 39.14 46.76
C THR A 262 -3.33 37.95 47.68
N LYS A 263 -4.35 37.16 47.31
CA LYS A 263 -4.82 36.02 48.11
C LYS A 263 -4.24 34.69 47.60
N LYS A 264 -4.12 33.70 48.51
CA LYS A 264 -3.65 32.36 48.15
C LYS A 264 -4.53 31.68 47.05
N VAL A 265 -5.84 31.96 47.05
CA VAL A 265 -6.79 31.47 46.05
C VAL A 265 -6.39 31.88 44.62
N ASP A 266 -5.81 33.05 44.45
CA ASP A 266 -5.40 33.58 43.19
C ASP A 266 -4.24 32.76 42.56
N ILE A 267 -3.27 32.39 43.40
CA ILE A 267 -2.17 31.48 43.01
C ILE A 267 -2.72 30.10 42.63
N SER A 268 -3.58 29.52 43.46
CA SER A 268 -4.14 28.17 43.22
C SER A 268 -4.97 28.12 41.96
N THR A 269 -5.71 29.21 41.61
CA THR A 269 -6.48 29.29 40.37
C THR A 269 -5.54 29.34 39.14
N ALA A 270 -4.45 30.08 39.21
CA ALA A 270 -3.45 30.13 38.12
C ALA A 270 -2.73 28.77 37.95
N GLU A 271 -2.37 28.12 39.04
CA GLU A 271 -1.74 26.78 39.01
C GLU A 271 -2.69 25.75 38.41
N ALA A 272 -3.99 25.79 38.73
CA ALA A 272 -5.00 24.93 38.14
C ALA A 272 -5.11 25.14 36.63
N LYS A 273 -5.18 26.41 36.18
CA LYS A 273 -5.21 26.73 34.72
C LYS A 273 -3.95 26.31 34.00
N LYS A 274 -2.79 26.49 34.58
CA LYS A 274 -1.54 25.96 34.03
C LYS A 274 -1.58 24.42 33.92
N GLY A 275 -2.15 23.74 34.94
CA GLY A 275 -2.36 22.30 34.89
C GLY A 275 -3.23 21.85 33.69
N GLU A 276 -4.31 22.59 33.40
CA GLU A 276 -5.14 22.35 32.20
C GLU A 276 -4.34 22.51 30.90
N ILE A 277 -3.54 23.57 30.78
CA ILE A 277 -2.71 23.81 29.58
C ILE A 277 -1.69 22.70 29.39
N ASN A 278 -1.05 22.24 30.47
CA ASN A 278 -0.12 21.13 30.43
C ASN A 278 -0.79 19.81 29.98
N LEU A 279 -2.05 19.60 30.37
CA LEU A 279 -2.84 18.46 29.91
C LEU A 279 -3.13 18.59 28.40
N LEU A 280 -3.56 19.78 27.94
CA LEU A 280 -3.79 20.06 26.51
C LEU A 280 -2.52 19.87 25.68
N LEU A 281 -1.35 20.31 26.16
CA LEU A 281 -0.06 20.08 25.53
C LEU A 281 0.24 18.59 25.34
N LYS A 282 0.04 17.78 26.37
CA LYS A 282 0.24 16.32 26.29
C LYS A 282 -0.72 15.68 25.29
N GLN A 283 -2.01 16.05 25.33
CA GLN A 283 -3.02 15.55 24.41
C GLN A 283 -2.68 15.93 22.97
N ASN A 284 -2.29 17.20 22.73
CA ASN A 284 -1.88 17.67 21.43
C ASN A 284 -0.67 16.90 20.89
N GLY A 285 0.31 16.58 21.74
CA GLY A 285 1.48 15.76 21.41
C GLY A 285 1.09 14.34 20.96
N VAL A 286 0.11 13.73 21.64
CA VAL A 286 -0.41 12.41 21.25
C VAL A 286 -1.12 12.49 19.89
N PHE A 287 -1.99 13.49 19.69
CA PHE A 287 -2.67 13.67 18.40
C PHE A 287 -1.70 13.93 17.25
N LEU A 288 -0.65 14.72 17.48
CA LEU A 288 0.40 14.97 16.50
C LEU A 288 1.15 13.67 16.13
N SER A 289 1.55 12.89 17.14
CA SER A 289 2.21 11.60 16.91
C SER A 289 1.34 10.65 16.10
N ASN A 290 0.05 10.56 16.43
CA ASN A 290 -0.90 9.72 15.71
C ASN A 290 -1.10 10.19 14.26
N ALA A 291 -1.24 11.49 14.02
CA ALA A 291 -1.40 12.03 12.67
C ALA A 291 -0.15 11.76 11.81
N VAL A 292 1.05 11.92 12.38
CA VAL A 292 2.33 11.59 11.71
C VAL A 292 2.40 10.08 11.40
N ALA A 293 2.04 9.21 12.34
CA ALA A 293 2.03 7.76 12.13
C ALA A 293 1.05 7.35 11.01
N ASN A 294 -0.14 7.94 10.97
CA ASN A 294 -1.12 7.69 9.92
C ASN A 294 -0.60 8.16 8.54
N LEU A 295 -0.01 9.35 8.46
CA LEU A 295 0.56 9.85 7.20
C LEU A 295 1.73 8.96 6.73
N LYS A 296 2.61 8.50 7.63
CA LYS A 296 3.66 7.52 7.33
C LYS A 296 3.08 6.22 6.76
N THR A 297 1.99 5.73 7.33
CA THR A 297 1.30 4.52 6.86
C THR A 297 0.76 4.71 5.45
N LEU A 298 0.14 5.85 5.14
CA LEU A 298 -0.37 6.14 3.79
C LEU A 298 0.76 6.26 2.76
N MET A 299 1.88 6.90 3.14
CA MET A 299 3.09 7.01 2.31
C MET A 299 3.92 5.72 2.25
N ASN A 300 3.58 4.72 3.09
CA ASN A 300 4.34 3.47 3.24
C ASN A 300 5.85 3.72 3.41
N THR A 301 6.21 4.67 4.27
CA THR A 301 7.60 5.02 4.60
C THR A 301 7.90 4.77 6.07
N LYS A 302 9.13 4.35 6.35
CA LYS A 302 9.66 4.25 7.72
C LYS A 302 10.50 5.46 8.11
N ASP A 303 10.87 6.27 7.12
CA ASP A 303 11.73 7.41 7.33
C ASP A 303 10.99 8.53 8.08
N ASP A 304 11.72 9.25 8.90
CA ASP A 304 11.19 10.44 9.53
C ASP A 304 11.11 11.55 8.50
N PHE A 305 10.03 12.30 8.57
CA PHE A 305 9.84 13.49 7.75
C PHE A 305 9.51 14.69 8.65
N THR A 306 9.86 15.86 8.16
CA THR A 306 9.41 17.12 8.73
C THR A 306 8.56 17.82 7.68
N ILE A 307 7.41 18.33 8.10
CA ILE A 307 6.66 19.28 7.28
C ILE A 307 7.33 20.64 7.51
N ALA A 308 7.75 21.30 6.44
CA ALA A 308 8.47 22.57 6.53
C ALA A 308 7.66 23.58 7.33
N GLU A 309 8.23 24.07 8.44
CA GLU A 309 7.59 25.06 9.31
C GLU A 309 7.29 26.40 8.62
N ASN A 310 7.85 26.61 7.44
CA ASN A 310 7.66 27.81 6.62
C ASN A 310 6.29 27.86 5.92
N GLY A 311 5.50 26.79 6.02
CA GLY A 311 4.11 26.83 5.59
C GLY A 311 3.30 27.71 6.55
N ILE A 312 2.89 28.89 6.11
CA ILE A 312 1.93 29.69 6.82
C ILE A 312 0.67 28.84 6.92
N PHE A 313 0.22 28.52 8.14
CA PHE A 313 -1.04 27.81 8.36
C PHE A 313 -2.19 28.76 7.99
N GLN A 314 -2.61 28.68 6.73
CA GLN A 314 -3.66 29.50 6.13
C GLN A 314 -4.81 28.63 5.65
N PRO A 315 -6.02 29.20 5.52
CA PRO A 315 -7.14 28.52 4.94
C PRO A 315 -6.88 28.20 3.46
N LEU A 316 -7.18 26.97 3.07
CA LEU A 316 -7.21 26.55 1.67
C LEU A 316 -8.28 27.35 0.92
N GLN A 317 -7.98 27.76 -0.30
CA GLN A 317 -8.95 28.39 -1.18
C GLN A 317 -9.47 27.34 -2.17
N ILE A 318 -10.77 27.36 -2.40
CA ILE A 318 -11.37 26.57 -3.49
C ILE A 318 -10.98 27.28 -4.79
N SER A 319 -10.11 26.63 -5.58
CA SER A 319 -9.83 27.07 -6.95
C SER A 319 -11.04 26.77 -7.83
N ASN A 320 -11.57 27.78 -8.47
CA ASN A 320 -12.70 27.89 -9.38
C ASN A 320 -13.35 26.61 -9.93
N LEU A 321 -14.70 26.71 -10.04
CA LEU A 321 -15.59 25.90 -10.84
C LEU A 321 -15.98 24.54 -10.23
N LEU A 322 -16.87 24.63 -9.28
CA LEU A 322 -17.75 23.52 -8.90
C LEU A 322 -18.81 23.37 -10.02
N ASP A 323 -18.45 22.56 -11.01
CA ASP A 323 -19.39 22.25 -12.09
C ASP A 323 -20.21 21.02 -11.70
N ASN A 324 -21.53 21.06 -11.97
CA ASN A 324 -22.41 19.92 -11.79
C ASN A 324 -21.96 18.69 -12.61
N GLU A 325 -21.19 18.91 -13.68
CA GLU A 325 -20.57 17.83 -14.47
C GLU A 325 -19.49 17.06 -13.70
N ALA A 326 -18.84 17.67 -12.71
CA ALA A 326 -17.82 17.00 -11.90
C ALA A 326 -18.39 15.80 -11.12
N VAL A 327 -19.62 15.95 -10.58
CA VAL A 327 -20.29 14.86 -9.87
C VAL A 327 -20.66 13.72 -10.84
N ALA A 328 -21.14 14.02 -12.04
CA ALA A 328 -21.48 12.99 -13.03
C ALA A 328 -20.25 12.17 -13.46
N ASN A 329 -19.07 12.79 -13.49
CA ASN A 329 -17.82 12.16 -13.86
C ASN A 329 -17.07 11.53 -12.66
N HIS A 330 -17.68 11.50 -11.48
CA HIS A 330 -17.05 10.93 -10.29
C HIS A 330 -16.79 9.42 -10.45
N PRO A 331 -15.57 8.92 -10.10
CA PRO A 331 -15.18 7.53 -10.31
C PRO A 331 -16.16 6.50 -9.71
N ALA A 332 -16.77 6.80 -8.55
CA ALA A 332 -17.74 5.93 -7.92
C ALA A 332 -19.02 5.75 -8.79
N ILE A 333 -19.49 6.83 -9.44
CA ILE A 333 -20.66 6.76 -10.32
C ILE A 333 -20.31 6.02 -11.60
N GLN A 334 -19.14 6.33 -12.19
CA GLN A 334 -18.67 5.65 -13.39
C GLN A 334 -18.47 4.14 -13.15
N SER A 335 -18.01 3.74 -11.97
CA SER A 335 -17.89 2.32 -11.60
C SER A 335 -19.24 1.62 -11.59
N LEU A 336 -20.28 2.23 -11.03
CA LEU A 336 -21.64 1.66 -11.02
C LEU A 336 -22.25 1.55 -12.43
N TYR A 337 -22.03 2.55 -13.30
CA TYR A 337 -22.42 2.42 -14.71
C TYR A 337 -21.62 1.34 -15.43
N GLN A 338 -20.35 1.17 -15.07
CA GLN A 338 -19.53 0.09 -15.64
C GLN A 338 -20.05 -1.30 -15.24
N ASP A 339 -20.63 -1.47 -14.05
CA ASP A 339 -21.28 -2.71 -13.63
C ASP A 339 -22.50 -3.05 -14.52
N ALA A 340 -23.26 -2.02 -14.95
CA ALA A 340 -24.33 -2.21 -15.92
C ALA A 340 -23.79 -2.66 -17.29
N ILE A 341 -22.65 -2.11 -17.72
CA ILE A 341 -21.96 -2.52 -18.96
C ILE A 341 -21.46 -3.97 -18.83
N ILE A 342 -20.88 -4.35 -17.70
CA ILE A 342 -20.42 -5.72 -17.44
C ILE A 342 -21.60 -6.70 -17.50
N ALA A 343 -22.75 -6.35 -16.90
CA ALA A 343 -23.95 -7.16 -16.97
C ALA A 343 -24.44 -7.34 -18.42
N GLU A 344 -24.40 -6.30 -19.24
CA GLU A 344 -24.76 -6.37 -20.66
C GLU A 344 -23.77 -7.24 -21.48
N GLN A 345 -22.46 -7.14 -21.21
CA GLN A 345 -21.48 -8.00 -21.89
C GLN A 345 -21.63 -9.46 -21.43
N THR A 346 -21.89 -9.71 -20.14
CA THR A 346 -22.16 -11.06 -19.63
C THR A 346 -23.38 -11.65 -20.32
N LYS A 347 -24.44 -10.86 -20.54
CA LYS A 347 -25.64 -11.27 -21.28
C LYS A 347 -25.30 -11.67 -22.73
N LYS A 348 -24.37 -10.96 -23.41
CA LYS A 348 -23.91 -11.34 -24.74
C LYS A 348 -23.19 -12.69 -24.73
N VAL A 349 -22.35 -12.94 -23.71
CA VAL A 349 -21.71 -14.24 -23.52
C VAL A 349 -22.74 -15.34 -23.34
N GLU A 350 -23.73 -15.16 -22.45
CA GLU A 350 -24.82 -16.12 -22.23
C GLU A 350 -25.63 -16.41 -23.52
N ARG A 351 -25.90 -15.38 -24.32
CA ARG A 351 -26.55 -15.56 -25.62
C ARG A 351 -25.71 -16.39 -26.59
N SER A 352 -24.40 -16.14 -26.64
CA SER A 352 -23.47 -16.85 -27.52
C SER A 352 -23.25 -18.29 -27.08
N GLN A 353 -23.29 -18.58 -25.77
CA GLN A 353 -23.27 -19.94 -25.22
C GLN A 353 -24.55 -20.74 -25.53
N GLY A 354 -25.65 -20.06 -25.79
CA GLY A 354 -26.89 -20.69 -26.22
C GLY A 354 -26.96 -21.02 -27.72
N LEU A 355 -25.90 -20.75 -28.49
CA LEU A 355 -25.77 -21.12 -29.90
C LEU A 355 -25.17 -22.51 -30.04
N PRO A 356 -25.38 -23.20 -31.20
CA PRO A 356 -24.84 -24.53 -31.42
C PRO A 356 -23.32 -24.56 -31.43
N ASP A 357 -22.73 -25.60 -30.84
CA ASP A 357 -21.30 -25.90 -30.92
C ASP A 357 -21.03 -26.85 -32.11
N PHE A 358 -19.86 -26.71 -32.71
CA PHE A 358 -19.39 -27.59 -33.77
C PHE A 358 -18.37 -28.57 -33.23
N THR A 359 -18.42 -29.81 -33.72
CA THR A 359 -17.41 -30.84 -33.38
C THR A 359 -16.81 -31.38 -34.65
N ILE A 360 -15.48 -31.44 -34.71
CA ILE A 360 -14.76 -32.12 -35.73
C ILE A 360 -13.96 -33.28 -35.10
N GLY A 361 -14.06 -34.48 -35.66
CA GLY A 361 -13.37 -35.65 -35.12
C GLY A 361 -12.78 -36.49 -36.23
N TYR A 362 -11.77 -37.27 -35.85
CA TYR A 362 -11.16 -38.28 -36.66
C TYR A 362 -11.21 -39.63 -35.91
N VAL A 363 -11.68 -40.67 -36.61
CA VAL A 363 -11.77 -42.03 -36.08
C VAL A 363 -10.93 -42.93 -36.92
N ASN A 364 -10.11 -43.74 -36.26
CA ASN A 364 -9.32 -44.83 -36.85
C ASN A 364 -9.68 -46.11 -36.12
N GLN A 365 -10.35 -47.04 -36.83
CA GLN A 365 -10.86 -48.29 -36.23
C GLN A 365 -10.50 -49.53 -37.01
N SER A 366 -10.49 -50.70 -36.32
CA SER A 366 -10.46 -52.01 -36.94
C SER A 366 -11.89 -52.55 -37.12
N LEU A 367 -12.08 -53.42 -38.09
CA LEU A 367 -13.28 -54.21 -38.29
C LEU A 367 -12.80 -55.58 -38.69
N ILE A 368 -12.59 -56.48 -37.66
CA ILE A 368 -11.94 -57.76 -37.87
C ILE A 368 -12.96 -58.81 -38.29
N GLY A 369 -12.81 -59.37 -39.52
CA GLY A 369 -13.70 -60.39 -40.04
C GLY A 369 -13.73 -60.43 -41.54
N PHE A 370 -14.57 -61.32 -42.07
CA PHE A 370 -14.83 -61.41 -43.53
C PHE A 370 -15.81 -60.28 -43.94
N GLN A 371 -15.45 -59.55 -44.98
CA GLN A 371 -16.33 -58.52 -45.56
C GLN A 371 -16.39 -58.71 -47.07
N ASN A 372 -17.55 -58.47 -47.66
CA ASN A 372 -17.74 -58.52 -49.08
C ASN A 372 -17.18 -57.26 -49.73
N VAL A 373 -16.14 -57.39 -50.53
CA VAL A 373 -15.52 -56.33 -51.30
C VAL A 373 -15.66 -56.66 -52.76
N ASN A 374 -16.51 -55.91 -53.46
CA ASN A 374 -16.78 -56.09 -54.89
C ASN A 374 -17.24 -57.53 -55.28
N GLY A 375 -18.06 -58.17 -54.44
CA GLY A 375 -18.60 -59.49 -54.73
C GLY A 375 -17.73 -60.67 -54.26
N ALA A 376 -16.56 -60.43 -53.66
CA ALA A 376 -15.66 -61.42 -53.10
C ALA A 376 -15.51 -61.25 -51.58
N GLU A 377 -15.55 -62.37 -50.85
CA GLU A 377 -15.27 -62.32 -49.40
C GLU A 377 -13.76 -62.13 -49.15
N LYS A 378 -13.43 -61.01 -48.42
CA LYS A 378 -12.08 -60.68 -48.02
C LYS A 378 -11.96 -60.58 -46.52
N PHE A 379 -10.97 -61.25 -45.92
CA PHE A 379 -10.70 -61.20 -44.50
C PHE A 379 -9.89 -59.94 -44.15
N PHE A 380 -10.39 -59.14 -43.20
CA PHE A 380 -9.72 -57.98 -42.65
C PHE A 380 -9.23 -58.34 -41.23
N ASN A 381 -7.97 -58.09 -40.95
CA ASN A 381 -7.35 -58.26 -39.66
C ASN A 381 -7.22 -56.95 -38.87
N GLY A 382 -6.71 -56.95 -37.66
CA GLY A 382 -6.54 -55.77 -36.82
C GLY A 382 -5.60 -54.69 -37.38
N GLY A 383 -4.74 -55.05 -38.35
CA GLY A 383 -3.86 -54.10 -39.07
C GLY A 383 -4.57 -53.37 -40.19
N ASN A 384 -5.71 -53.86 -40.67
CA ASN A 384 -6.51 -53.18 -41.63
C ASN A 384 -7.34 -52.08 -40.91
N ARG A 385 -6.97 -50.80 -41.16
CA ARG A 385 -7.60 -49.68 -40.44
C ARG A 385 -8.60 -48.96 -41.35
N PHE A 386 -9.76 -48.67 -40.76
CA PHE A 386 -10.82 -47.85 -41.40
C PHE A 386 -10.80 -46.47 -40.78
N ASN A 387 -10.78 -45.46 -41.64
CA ASN A 387 -10.63 -44.07 -41.23
C ASN A 387 -11.91 -43.32 -41.60
N SER A 388 -12.40 -42.48 -40.69
CA SER A 388 -13.52 -41.60 -40.97
C SER A 388 -13.33 -40.23 -40.30
N VAL A 389 -13.93 -39.22 -40.86
CA VAL A 389 -14.03 -37.88 -40.29
C VAL A 389 -15.46 -37.67 -39.81
N ASN A 390 -15.62 -37.34 -38.54
CA ASN A 390 -16.92 -37.03 -37.97
C ASN A 390 -17.08 -35.51 -37.83
N ILE A 391 -18.22 -34.99 -38.31
CA ILE A 391 -18.64 -33.59 -38.13
C ILE A 391 -19.94 -33.68 -37.33
N GLY A 392 -19.99 -32.98 -36.21
CA GLY A 392 -21.12 -32.92 -35.33
C GLY A 392 -21.56 -31.47 -35.05
N ILE A 393 -22.82 -31.33 -34.75
CA ILE A 393 -23.41 -30.05 -34.26
C ILE A 393 -24.16 -30.37 -32.97
N ALA A 394 -23.76 -29.72 -31.86
CA ALA A 394 -24.44 -29.82 -30.57
C ALA A 394 -25.39 -28.63 -30.42
N ILE A 395 -26.69 -28.90 -30.39
CA ILE A 395 -27.71 -27.88 -30.29
C ILE A 395 -28.35 -27.93 -28.91
N PRO A 396 -28.32 -26.83 -28.11
CA PRO A 396 -28.99 -26.81 -26.81
C PRO A 396 -30.51 -26.92 -26.97
N ILE A 397 -31.16 -27.93 -26.39
CA ILE A 397 -32.58 -28.17 -26.49
C ILE A 397 -33.37 -27.38 -25.44
N THR A 398 -32.76 -27.01 -24.30
CA THR A 398 -33.43 -26.35 -23.18
C THR A 398 -33.20 -24.83 -23.22
N TYR A 399 -33.99 -24.13 -24.02
CA TYR A 399 -33.93 -22.66 -24.10
C TYR A 399 -34.45 -21.93 -22.86
N GLY A 400 -35.26 -22.57 -22.01
CA GLY A 400 -35.84 -22.00 -20.78
C GLY A 400 -34.77 -21.50 -19.79
N ALA A 401 -33.75 -22.30 -19.54
CA ALA A 401 -32.63 -21.93 -18.63
C ALA A 401 -31.84 -20.74 -19.17
N THR A 402 -31.50 -20.73 -20.46
CA THR A 402 -30.77 -19.59 -21.09
C THR A 402 -31.62 -18.31 -21.05
N LYS A 403 -32.93 -18.38 -21.34
CA LYS A 403 -33.84 -17.24 -21.21
C LYS A 403 -33.87 -16.70 -19.77
N ALA A 404 -33.91 -17.59 -18.77
CA ALA A 404 -33.97 -17.19 -17.37
C ALA A 404 -32.62 -16.47 -16.96
N ARG A 405 -31.48 -17.00 -17.38
CA ARG A 405 -30.18 -16.33 -17.14
C ARG A 405 -30.09 -14.97 -17.82
N ILE A 406 -30.49 -14.86 -19.07
CA ILE A 406 -30.57 -13.57 -19.80
C ILE A 406 -31.48 -12.59 -19.07
N LYS A 407 -32.69 -13.01 -18.64
CA LYS A 407 -33.59 -12.15 -17.90
C LYS A 407 -33.04 -11.72 -16.54
N SER A 408 -32.31 -12.60 -15.85
CA SER A 408 -31.60 -12.25 -14.60
C SER A 408 -30.57 -11.17 -14.84
N LEU A 409 -29.81 -11.23 -15.94
CA LEU A 409 -28.80 -10.23 -16.29
C LEU A 409 -29.44 -8.89 -16.70
N ASP A 410 -30.63 -8.90 -17.34
CA ASP A 410 -31.37 -7.67 -17.59
C ASP A 410 -31.78 -6.98 -16.28
N TYR A 411 -32.25 -7.74 -15.29
CA TYR A 411 -32.55 -7.17 -13.97
C TYR A 411 -31.29 -6.66 -13.25
N ARG A 412 -30.16 -7.37 -13.33
CA ARG A 412 -28.90 -6.89 -12.76
C ARG A 412 -28.43 -5.59 -13.39
N LYS A 413 -28.54 -5.45 -14.71
CA LYS A 413 -28.26 -4.22 -15.42
C LYS A 413 -29.12 -3.07 -14.92
N GLN A 414 -30.45 -3.26 -14.86
CA GLN A 414 -31.40 -2.26 -14.37
C GLN A 414 -31.13 -1.86 -12.92
N ALA A 415 -30.78 -2.84 -12.06
CA ALA A 415 -30.38 -2.58 -10.69
C ALA A 415 -29.09 -1.75 -10.58
N ALA A 416 -28.09 -2.04 -11.41
CA ALA A 416 -26.84 -1.26 -11.46
C ALA A 416 -27.10 0.17 -11.93
N GLU A 417 -27.94 0.36 -12.97
CA GLU A 417 -28.34 1.69 -13.47
C GLU A 417 -29.11 2.49 -12.40
N ALA A 418 -30.06 1.84 -11.69
CA ALA A 418 -30.80 2.47 -10.61
C ALA A 418 -29.89 2.87 -9.44
N ASN A 419 -28.92 2.00 -9.07
CA ASN A 419 -27.93 2.30 -8.05
C ASN A 419 -27.03 3.47 -8.47
N ALA A 420 -26.59 3.53 -9.73
CA ALA A 420 -25.80 4.65 -10.26
C ALA A 420 -26.57 5.98 -10.18
N GLN A 421 -27.84 5.99 -10.58
CA GLN A 421 -28.71 7.17 -10.48
C GLN A 421 -28.93 7.61 -9.03
N GLN A 422 -29.15 6.66 -8.11
CA GLN A 422 -29.29 6.98 -6.69
C GLN A 422 -28.01 7.54 -6.11
N GLN A 423 -26.86 6.94 -6.44
CA GLN A 423 -25.54 7.43 -5.98
C GLN A 423 -25.25 8.82 -6.53
N GLN A 424 -25.60 9.11 -7.77
CA GLN A 424 -25.44 10.45 -8.35
C GLN A 424 -26.23 11.50 -7.57
N LYS A 425 -27.50 11.21 -7.23
CA LYS A 425 -28.31 12.11 -6.40
C LYS A 425 -27.72 12.29 -5.01
N THR A 426 -27.25 11.20 -4.40
CA THR A 426 -26.63 11.21 -3.07
C THR A 426 -25.38 12.08 -3.08
N LEU A 427 -24.45 11.88 -4.03
CA LEU A 427 -23.23 12.68 -4.15
C LEU A 427 -23.53 14.15 -4.44
N ALA A 428 -24.51 14.46 -5.29
CA ALA A 428 -24.92 15.85 -5.54
C ALA A 428 -25.42 16.53 -4.26
N THR A 429 -26.24 15.83 -3.45
CA THR A 429 -26.70 16.36 -2.16
C THR A 429 -25.54 16.53 -1.17
N GLN A 430 -24.64 15.54 -1.09
CA GLN A 430 -23.49 15.63 -0.20
C GLN A 430 -22.54 16.77 -0.60
N MET A 431 -22.32 16.99 -1.89
CA MET A 431 -21.56 18.13 -2.40
C MET A 431 -22.21 19.46 -2.03
N GLN A 432 -23.53 19.58 -2.18
CA GLN A 432 -24.26 20.79 -1.79
C GLN A 432 -24.11 21.06 -0.28
N ASN A 433 -24.25 20.02 0.55
CA ASN A 433 -24.04 20.13 2.00
C ASN A 433 -22.60 20.54 2.35
N ALA A 434 -21.60 19.97 1.65
CA ALA A 434 -20.20 20.33 1.85
C ALA A 434 -19.92 21.80 1.48
N LEU A 435 -20.55 22.31 0.44
CA LEU A 435 -20.49 23.72 0.07
C LEU A 435 -21.09 24.65 1.12
N GLN A 436 -22.25 24.28 1.67
CA GLN A 436 -22.89 25.04 2.74
C GLN A 436 -22.00 25.04 4.00
N GLN A 437 -21.41 23.90 4.34
CA GLN A 437 -20.47 23.80 5.46
C GLN A 437 -19.24 24.69 5.24
N TYR A 438 -18.66 24.67 4.04
CA TYR A 438 -17.54 25.56 3.69
C TYR A 438 -17.91 27.04 3.82
N GLN A 439 -19.09 27.44 3.37
CA GLN A 439 -19.57 28.81 3.52
C GLN A 439 -19.70 29.25 4.99
N GLN A 440 -20.17 28.35 5.85
CA GLN A 440 -20.25 28.58 7.28
C GLN A 440 -18.85 28.70 7.90
N ASP A 441 -17.94 27.77 7.57
CA ASP A 441 -16.59 27.73 8.14
C ASP A 441 -15.76 28.95 7.72
N ILE A 442 -15.89 29.42 6.46
CA ILE A 442 -15.20 30.63 5.99
C ILE A 442 -15.75 31.90 6.63
N GLN A 443 -17.05 31.93 6.92
CA GLN A 443 -17.64 33.05 7.68
C GLN A 443 -17.10 33.07 9.11
N GLN A 444 -17.02 31.94 9.77
CA GLN A 444 -16.45 31.81 11.10
C GLN A 444 -14.96 32.21 11.13
N TYR A 445 -14.17 31.75 10.17
CA TYR A 445 -12.78 32.14 10.02
C TYR A 445 -12.64 33.65 9.85
N ASN A 446 -13.42 34.26 8.96
CA ASN A 446 -13.39 35.70 8.70
C ASN A 446 -13.72 36.53 9.97
N TYR A 447 -14.67 36.07 10.79
CA TYR A 447 -14.96 36.71 12.07
C TYR A 447 -13.75 36.63 13.02
N PHE A 448 -13.15 35.45 13.16
CA PHE A 448 -11.98 35.33 14.03
C PHE A 448 -10.79 36.13 13.52
N GLU A 449 -10.53 36.12 12.23
CA GLU A 449 -9.40 36.83 11.64
C GLU A 449 -9.55 38.35 11.73
N LYS A 450 -10.73 38.90 11.34
CA LYS A 450 -10.92 40.33 11.14
C LYS A 450 -11.38 41.06 12.38
N GLU A 451 -12.08 40.40 13.29
CA GLU A 451 -12.70 41.02 14.46
C GLU A 451 -12.15 40.44 15.78
N ALA A 452 -12.25 39.17 16.01
CA ALA A 452 -11.94 38.57 17.31
C ALA A 452 -10.43 38.60 17.64
N LEU A 453 -9.56 38.31 16.67
CA LEU A 453 -8.11 38.24 16.90
C LEU A 453 -7.48 39.64 17.18
N PRO A 454 -7.83 40.72 16.47
CA PRO A 454 -7.42 42.05 16.86
C PRO A 454 -7.88 42.42 18.28
N ASN A 455 -9.15 42.18 18.62
CA ASN A 455 -9.68 42.41 19.96
C ASN A 455 -8.95 41.60 21.03
N ALA A 456 -8.61 40.33 20.75
CA ALA A 456 -7.84 39.53 21.69
C ALA A 456 -6.46 40.11 22.01
N LYS A 457 -5.77 40.68 21.00
CA LYS A 457 -4.48 41.37 21.20
C LYS A 457 -4.62 42.61 22.07
N GLU A 458 -5.67 43.40 21.83
CA GLU A 458 -5.97 44.58 22.63
C GLU A 458 -6.32 44.20 24.08
N ILE A 459 -7.18 43.20 24.27
CA ILE A 459 -7.53 42.66 25.60
C ILE A 459 -6.28 42.29 26.40
N VAL A 460 -5.36 41.54 25.80
CA VAL A 460 -4.13 41.11 26.48
C VAL A 460 -3.26 42.30 26.85
N SER A 461 -3.05 43.24 25.92
CA SER A 461 -2.19 44.40 26.16
C SER A 461 -2.76 45.34 27.21
N ALA A 462 -4.05 45.63 27.16
CA ALA A 462 -4.76 46.48 28.16
C ALA A 462 -4.77 45.82 29.54
N ALA A 463 -5.11 44.52 29.59
CA ALA A 463 -5.13 43.77 30.83
C ALA A 463 -3.73 43.65 31.48
N GLN A 464 -2.69 43.49 30.67
CA GLN A 464 -1.31 43.43 31.13
C GLN A 464 -0.84 44.76 31.73
N LEU A 465 -1.21 45.84 31.08
CA LEU A 465 -0.93 47.18 31.60
C LEU A 465 -1.69 47.47 32.89
N GLY A 466 -3.02 47.31 32.89
CA GLY A 466 -3.86 47.58 34.07
C GLY A 466 -3.50 46.72 35.29
N TYR A 467 -3.10 45.48 35.08
CA TYR A 467 -2.61 44.64 36.18
C TYR A 467 -1.26 45.11 36.73
N ARG A 468 -0.37 45.63 35.89
CA ARG A 468 0.92 46.20 36.34
C ARG A 468 0.76 47.51 37.09
N THR A 469 -0.17 48.37 36.63
CA THR A 469 -0.47 49.68 37.31
C THR A 469 -1.33 49.51 38.55
N GLY A 470 -1.97 48.37 38.73
CA GLY A 470 -2.88 48.12 39.84
C GLY A 470 -4.32 48.56 39.55
N ASP A 471 -4.64 48.95 38.35
CA ASP A 471 -5.98 49.42 37.95
C ASP A 471 -7.00 48.29 37.83
N ILE A 472 -6.55 47.06 37.54
CA ILE A 472 -7.41 45.88 37.54
C ILE A 472 -6.91 44.82 38.52
N GLY A 473 -7.88 44.10 39.05
CA GLY A 473 -7.61 42.99 39.97
C GLY A 473 -7.13 41.70 39.27
N TYR A 474 -6.69 40.74 40.09
CA TYR A 474 -6.22 39.47 39.63
C TYR A 474 -7.26 38.70 38.80
N VAL A 475 -8.51 38.64 39.24
CA VAL A 475 -9.59 37.88 38.59
C VAL A 475 -9.91 38.49 37.22
N GLU A 476 -9.93 39.81 37.09
CA GLU A 476 -10.15 40.50 35.83
C GLU A 476 -9.02 40.24 34.83
N TYR A 477 -7.78 40.23 35.29
CA TYR A 477 -6.63 39.86 34.45
C TYR A 477 -6.69 38.44 33.94
N LEU A 478 -7.00 37.48 34.82
CA LEU A 478 -7.17 36.07 34.40
C LEU A 478 -8.30 35.87 33.41
N PHE A 479 -9.44 36.54 33.61
CA PHE A 479 -10.57 36.45 32.70
C PHE A 479 -10.21 37.02 31.32
N ALA A 480 -9.50 38.12 31.29
CA ALA A 480 -9.01 38.73 30.07
C ALA A 480 -8.05 37.80 29.30
N LEU A 481 -7.10 37.18 30.01
CA LEU A 481 -6.18 36.21 29.44
C LEU A 481 -6.91 34.95 28.89
N GLN A 482 -7.87 34.43 29.64
CA GLN A 482 -8.65 33.28 29.21
C GLN A 482 -9.45 33.61 27.94
N THR A 483 -10.13 34.76 27.91
CA THR A 483 -10.89 35.21 26.75
C THR A 483 -10.01 35.32 25.51
N ALA A 484 -8.85 35.96 25.62
CA ALA A 484 -7.92 36.09 24.51
C ALA A 484 -7.34 34.76 24.05
N THR A 485 -7.07 33.84 25.00
CA THR A 485 -6.61 32.49 24.73
C THR A 485 -7.65 31.71 23.94
N ASP A 486 -8.90 31.72 24.38
CA ASP A 486 -9.99 31.00 23.70
C ASP A 486 -10.18 31.52 22.27
N ILE A 487 -10.06 32.83 22.06
CA ILE A 487 -10.11 33.45 20.73
C ILE A 487 -8.96 32.93 19.84
N GLN A 488 -7.73 32.89 20.34
CA GLN A 488 -6.56 32.46 19.59
C GLN A 488 -6.65 30.97 19.23
N LEU A 489 -7.06 30.11 20.15
CA LEU A 489 -7.26 28.67 19.90
C LEU A 489 -8.41 28.42 18.89
N ASN A 490 -9.51 29.16 19.03
CA ASN A 490 -10.63 29.06 18.12
C ASN A 490 -10.29 29.59 16.72
N TYR A 491 -9.43 30.60 16.59
CA TYR A 491 -8.90 31.05 15.30
C TYR A 491 -8.13 29.93 14.59
N LEU A 492 -7.18 29.28 15.27
CA LEU A 492 -6.46 28.14 14.68
C LEU A 492 -7.41 26.98 14.29
N LYS A 493 -8.40 26.72 15.13
CA LYS A 493 -9.43 25.71 14.87
C LYS A 493 -10.27 26.07 13.65
N SER A 494 -10.64 27.36 13.46
CA SER A 494 -11.41 27.80 12.30
C SER A 494 -10.66 27.60 10.99
N ILE A 495 -9.33 27.84 10.94
CA ILE A 495 -8.49 27.51 9.78
C ILE A 495 -8.56 26.01 9.48
N GLN A 496 -8.42 25.15 10.51
CA GLN A 496 -8.50 23.72 10.33
C GLN A 496 -9.87 23.27 9.79
N GLN A 497 -10.96 23.88 10.26
CA GLN A 497 -12.31 23.59 9.77
C GLN A 497 -12.47 23.95 8.30
N VAL A 498 -12.02 25.16 7.89
CA VAL A 498 -12.01 25.55 6.47
C VAL A 498 -11.21 24.56 5.63
N ASN A 499 -10.00 24.20 6.06
CA ASN A 499 -9.16 23.26 5.33
C ASN A 499 -9.85 21.89 5.18
N GLN A 500 -10.49 21.40 6.24
CA GLN A 500 -11.23 20.13 6.19
C GLN A 500 -12.44 20.21 5.26
N SER A 501 -13.18 21.31 5.25
CA SER A 501 -14.30 21.54 4.33
C SER A 501 -13.85 21.57 2.87
N VAL A 502 -12.72 22.21 2.57
CA VAL A 502 -12.13 22.21 1.22
C VAL A 502 -11.69 20.81 0.81
N ILE A 503 -11.01 20.06 1.69
CA ILE A 503 -10.61 18.68 1.42
C ILE A 503 -11.83 17.78 1.17
N ASN A 504 -12.90 17.99 1.93
CA ASN A 504 -14.15 17.28 1.72
C ASN A 504 -14.76 17.59 0.34
N ILE A 505 -14.70 18.85 -0.10
CA ILE A 505 -15.16 19.22 -1.45
C ILE A 505 -14.29 18.58 -2.54
N TYR A 506 -12.96 18.48 -2.34
CA TYR A 506 -12.08 17.79 -3.28
C TYR A 506 -12.42 16.31 -3.47
N SER A 507 -13.07 15.67 -2.47
CA SER A 507 -13.56 14.30 -2.62
C SER A 507 -14.65 14.13 -3.69
N PHE A 508 -15.32 15.20 -4.10
CA PHE A 508 -16.38 15.17 -5.11
C PHE A 508 -15.92 15.59 -6.52
N ILE A 509 -14.77 16.26 -6.65
CA ILE A 509 -14.33 16.87 -7.91
C ILE A 509 -13.08 16.22 -8.53
N ASN A 510 -12.66 15.07 -8.03
CA ASN A 510 -11.55 14.28 -8.57
C ASN A 510 -10.24 15.07 -8.82
N GLN A 511 -9.90 15.98 -7.87
CA GLN A 511 -8.65 16.76 -7.89
C GLN A 511 -7.54 16.15 -7.03
#